data_7cd1ec73032c2735a5cfbe4d0ba74430
#
_entry.id   7cd1ec73032c2735a5cfbe4d0ba74430
#
_cell.length_a   1.000
_cell.length_b   1.000
_cell.length_c   1.000
_cell.angle_alpha   90.00
_cell.angle_beta   90.00
_cell.angle_gamma   90.00
#
_symmetry.space_group_name_H-M   'P 1'
#
loop_
_entity.id
_entity.type
_entity.pdbx_description
1 polymer ?
#
loop_
_entity_poly.entity_id
_entity_poly.type
_entity_poly.pdbx_seq_one_letter_code
_entity_poly.pdbx_strand_id
1 'polypeptide(L)'
;MTGGQSMDLASEGKTLKKSELYLMHKMKTGALIHASIMAPFCFAQDYDEKKIQQMDRFGWAIGIAFQIRDDLIDIEESSDVTGKDQNSDIKNDKATWPSHFGKGASYEYCSELLNECLKYLDIFNNEAELLRWLTKYLIDRKN
;
A
#
# COMPACT_ATOMS: atom_id res chain seq x y z
N MET A 1 8.76 2.94 -9.80
CA MET A 1 9.60 1.96 -9.11
C MET A 1 11.00 2.49 -8.82
N THR A 2 11.88 2.71 -9.79
CA THR A 2 13.28 3.16 -9.56
C THR A 2 13.37 4.48 -8.78
N GLY A 3 12.54 5.47 -9.13
CA GLY A 3 12.48 6.75 -8.40
C GLY A 3 12.01 6.59 -6.95
N GLY A 4 11.09 5.68 -6.67
CA GLY A 4 10.64 5.39 -5.29
C GLY A 4 11.72 4.71 -4.45
N GLN A 5 12.51 3.82 -5.04
CA GLN A 5 13.66 3.22 -4.38
C GLN A 5 14.78 4.25 -4.09
N SER A 6 15.02 5.17 -5.03
CA SER A 6 15.96 6.28 -4.81
C SER A 6 15.50 7.19 -3.66
N MET A 7 14.19 7.46 -3.56
CA MET A 7 13.63 8.24 -2.44
C MET A 7 13.76 7.49 -1.11
N ASP A 8 13.51 6.19 -1.10
CA ASP A 8 13.65 5.33 0.08
C ASP A 8 15.07 5.39 0.65
N LEU A 9 16.08 5.13 -0.20
CA LEU A 9 17.49 5.22 0.18
C LEU A 9 17.90 6.64 0.64
N ALA A 10 17.43 7.68 -0.04
CA ALA A 10 17.71 9.06 0.32
C ALA A 10 17.03 9.51 1.63
N SER A 11 16.08 8.73 2.12
CA SER A 11 15.26 9.01 3.31
C SER A 11 15.75 8.29 4.56
N GLU A 12 16.73 7.40 4.44
CA GLU A 12 17.32 6.70 5.59
C GLU A 12 17.84 7.70 6.62
N GLY A 13 17.48 7.48 7.89
CA GLY A 13 17.83 8.36 9.00
C GLY A 13 17.12 9.72 9.02
N LYS A 14 16.11 9.95 8.15
CA LYS A 14 15.36 11.22 8.10
C LYS A 14 13.91 11.05 8.52
N THR A 15 13.39 12.05 9.20
CA THR A 15 11.95 12.15 9.45
C THR A 15 11.26 12.76 8.24
N LEU A 16 10.44 11.96 7.55
CA LEU A 16 9.64 12.41 6.42
C LEU A 16 8.31 13.02 6.86
N LYS A 17 7.80 14.00 6.11
CA LYS A 17 6.41 14.43 6.23
C LYS A 17 5.47 13.36 5.66
N LYS A 18 4.21 13.35 6.11
CA LYS A 18 3.19 12.42 5.61
C LYS A 18 3.09 12.41 4.07
N SER A 19 3.15 13.58 3.44
CA SER A 19 3.10 13.70 1.98
C SER A 19 4.32 13.12 1.27
N GLU A 20 5.49 13.21 1.88
CA GLU A 20 6.74 12.67 1.32
C GLU A 20 6.76 11.15 1.42
N LEU A 21 6.38 10.61 2.59
CA LEU A 21 6.24 9.18 2.80
C LEU A 21 5.17 8.57 1.88
N TYR A 22 4.02 9.25 1.74
CA TYR A 22 2.98 8.84 0.81
C TYR A 22 3.50 8.79 -0.63
N LEU A 23 4.21 9.83 -1.07
CA LEU A 23 4.80 9.88 -2.41
C LEU A 23 5.83 8.75 -2.62
N MET A 24 6.67 8.50 -1.64
CA MET A 24 7.65 7.42 -1.69
C MET A 24 6.96 6.05 -1.85
N HIS A 25 5.96 5.72 -1.04
CA HIS A 25 5.18 4.48 -1.14
C HIS A 25 4.46 4.37 -2.49
N LYS A 26 3.86 5.47 -2.95
CA LYS A 26 3.22 5.56 -4.27
C LYS A 26 4.18 5.23 -5.39
N MET A 27 5.38 5.77 -5.38
CA MET A 27 6.39 5.59 -6.43
C MET A 27 7.14 4.26 -6.32
N LYS A 28 7.38 3.76 -5.11
CA LYS A 28 8.14 2.52 -4.86
C LYS A 28 7.32 1.28 -5.23
N THR A 29 6.12 1.17 -4.71
CA THR A 29 5.27 -0.02 -4.79
C THR A 29 3.97 0.26 -5.56
N GLY A 30 3.29 1.36 -5.24
CA GLY A 30 2.00 1.72 -5.82
C GLY A 30 2.02 1.84 -7.34
N ALA A 31 3.06 2.40 -7.91
CA ALA A 31 3.15 2.62 -9.36
C ALA A 31 3.12 1.32 -10.18
N LEU A 32 3.75 0.24 -9.69
CA LEU A 32 3.74 -1.05 -10.40
C LEU A 32 2.39 -1.74 -10.26
N ILE A 33 1.81 -1.72 -9.06
CA ILE A 33 0.47 -2.28 -8.80
C ILE A 33 -0.57 -1.54 -9.65
N HIS A 34 -0.55 -0.21 -9.65
CA HIS A 34 -1.42 0.62 -10.47
C HIS A 34 -1.27 0.31 -11.97
N ALA A 35 -0.04 0.25 -12.48
CA ALA A 35 0.21 -0.06 -13.88
C ALA A 35 -0.31 -1.45 -14.26
N SER A 36 -0.16 -2.46 -13.38
CA SER A 36 -0.67 -3.81 -13.60
C SER A 36 -2.20 -3.85 -13.69
N ILE A 37 -2.89 -3.04 -12.87
CA ILE A 37 -4.35 -2.92 -12.86
C ILE A 37 -4.84 -2.16 -14.11
N MET A 38 -4.12 -1.13 -14.55
CA MET A 38 -4.52 -0.30 -15.69
C MET A 38 -4.12 -0.88 -17.05
N ALA A 39 -3.13 -1.77 -17.10
CA ALA A 39 -2.64 -2.35 -18.35
C ALA A 39 -3.73 -3.00 -19.23
N PRO A 40 -4.71 -3.77 -18.70
CA PRO A 40 -5.77 -4.35 -19.53
C PRO A 40 -6.59 -3.31 -20.31
N PHE A 41 -6.79 -2.12 -19.75
CA PHE A 41 -7.56 -1.05 -20.40
C PHE A 41 -6.85 -0.45 -21.61
N CYS A 42 -5.53 -0.61 -21.73
CA CYS A 42 -4.78 -0.19 -22.93
C CYS A 42 -5.12 -1.04 -24.15
N PHE A 43 -5.67 -2.23 -23.97
CA PHE A 43 -6.00 -3.19 -25.03
C PHE A 43 -7.51 -3.39 -25.22
N ALA A 44 -8.33 -2.84 -24.32
CA ALA A 44 -9.79 -2.90 -24.43
C ALA A 44 -10.28 -2.02 -25.60
N GLN A 45 -11.17 -2.57 -26.44
CA GLN A 45 -11.76 -1.84 -27.57
C GLN A 45 -12.99 -1.02 -27.16
N ASP A 46 -13.77 -1.55 -26.22
CA ASP A 46 -14.93 -0.87 -25.65
C ASP A 46 -14.74 -0.74 -24.14
N TYR A 47 -14.71 0.49 -23.64
CA TYR A 47 -14.57 0.78 -22.23
C TYR A 47 -15.45 1.93 -21.78
N ASP A 48 -15.96 1.81 -20.57
CA ASP A 48 -16.67 2.88 -19.88
C ASP A 48 -15.64 3.75 -19.13
N GLU A 49 -15.55 5.03 -19.48
CA GLU A 49 -14.64 5.99 -18.84
C GLU A 49 -14.81 6.04 -17.32
N LYS A 50 -16.05 5.88 -16.81
CA LYS A 50 -16.31 5.84 -15.38
C LYS A 50 -15.67 4.63 -14.74
N LYS A 51 -15.76 3.47 -15.39
CA LYS A 51 -15.10 2.24 -14.89
C LYS A 51 -13.59 2.40 -14.86
N ILE A 52 -13.00 3.01 -15.90
CA ILE A 52 -11.56 3.30 -15.93
C ILE A 52 -11.15 4.23 -14.79
N GLN A 53 -11.88 5.32 -14.56
CA GLN A 53 -11.58 6.25 -13.46
C GLN A 53 -11.68 5.57 -12.09
N GLN A 54 -12.64 4.66 -11.87
CA GLN A 54 -12.73 3.92 -10.63
C GLN A 54 -11.55 2.95 -10.47
N MET A 55 -11.14 2.26 -11.54
CA MET A 55 -9.99 1.36 -11.51
C MET A 55 -8.66 2.13 -11.32
N ASP A 56 -8.52 3.32 -11.88
CA ASP A 56 -7.38 4.19 -11.62
C ASP A 56 -7.24 4.53 -10.14
N ARG A 57 -8.34 4.98 -9.53
CA ARG A 57 -8.40 5.29 -8.08
C ARG A 57 -8.15 4.04 -7.23
N PHE A 58 -8.80 2.94 -7.57
CA PHE A 58 -8.58 1.64 -6.92
C PHE A 58 -7.11 1.23 -6.95
N GLY A 59 -6.46 1.32 -8.12
CA GLY A 59 -5.07 0.94 -8.31
C GLY A 59 -4.10 1.72 -7.41
N TRP A 60 -4.33 3.03 -7.25
CA TRP A 60 -3.53 3.85 -6.32
C TRP A 60 -3.82 3.53 -4.86
N ALA A 61 -5.09 3.37 -4.48
CA ALA A 61 -5.47 3.10 -3.10
C ALA A 61 -4.93 1.75 -2.61
N ILE A 62 -5.11 0.68 -3.40
CA ILE A 62 -4.62 -0.65 -3.03
C ILE A 62 -3.09 -0.71 -2.99
N GLY A 63 -2.41 0.02 -3.88
CA GLY A 63 -0.95 0.09 -3.90
C GLY A 63 -0.36 0.74 -2.63
N ILE A 64 -0.99 1.79 -2.13
CA ILE A 64 -0.62 2.43 -0.85
C ILE A 64 -0.95 1.52 0.33
N ALA A 65 -2.17 0.95 0.36
CA ALA A 65 -2.60 0.05 1.44
C ALA A 65 -1.67 -1.18 1.54
N PHE A 66 -1.26 -1.74 0.41
CA PHE A 66 -0.32 -2.85 0.35
C PHE A 66 1.01 -2.50 1.04
N GLN A 67 1.61 -1.34 0.73
CA GLN A 67 2.89 -0.95 1.32
C GLN A 67 2.76 -0.69 2.82
N ILE A 68 1.68 -0.01 3.27
CA ILE A 68 1.48 0.23 4.69
C ILE A 68 1.28 -1.10 5.45
N ARG A 69 0.57 -2.06 4.83
CA ARG A 69 0.40 -3.39 5.43
C ARG A 69 1.71 -4.16 5.50
N ASP A 70 2.54 -4.06 4.47
CA ASP A 70 3.88 -4.64 4.42
C ASP A 70 4.76 -4.08 5.55
N ASP A 71 4.80 -2.76 5.72
CA ASP A 71 5.50 -2.09 6.82
C ASP A 71 5.00 -2.54 8.21
N LEU A 72 3.69 -2.80 8.36
CA LEU A 72 3.09 -3.31 9.60
C LEU A 72 3.53 -4.75 9.90
N ILE A 73 3.55 -5.62 8.88
CA ILE A 73 3.99 -7.01 8.99
C ILE A 73 5.45 -7.06 9.40
N ASP A 74 6.31 -6.28 8.76
CA ASP A 74 7.75 -6.21 9.08
C ASP A 74 8.00 -5.88 10.56
N ILE A 75 7.20 -4.98 11.15
CA ILE A 75 7.29 -4.65 12.58
C ILE A 75 6.73 -5.77 13.47
N GLU A 76 5.68 -6.44 13.05
CA GLU A 76 5.09 -7.56 13.79
C GLU A 76 6.07 -8.73 13.88
N GLU A 77 6.66 -9.11 12.75
CA GLU A 77 7.69 -10.17 12.70
C GLU A 77 8.93 -9.82 13.52
N SER A 78 9.40 -8.58 13.44
CA SER A 78 10.55 -8.16 14.23
C SER A 78 10.27 -8.18 15.73
N SER A 79 9.03 -7.94 16.18
CA SER A 79 8.64 -7.99 17.58
C SER A 79 8.52 -9.42 18.11
N ASP A 80 8.11 -10.39 17.29
CA ASP A 80 7.99 -11.80 17.68
C ASP A 80 9.36 -12.49 17.77
N VAL A 81 10.30 -12.09 16.92
CA VAL A 81 11.69 -12.61 16.93
C VAL A 81 12.54 -11.98 18.03
N THR A 82 12.26 -10.74 18.43
CA THR A 82 13.03 -9.98 19.40
C THR A 82 12.48 -10.07 20.84
N GLY A 83 11.74 -11.10 21.18
CA GLY A 83 11.40 -11.37 22.59
C GLY A 83 12.61 -11.39 23.55
N LYS A 84 13.82 -11.10 23.02
CA LYS A 84 15.08 -10.88 23.76
C LYS A 84 15.95 -9.90 22.94
N ASP A 85 16.22 -8.76 23.55
CA ASP A 85 17.24 -7.74 23.26
C ASP A 85 16.74 -6.42 22.68
N GLN A 86 16.72 -5.45 23.60
CA GLN A 86 16.48 -4.01 23.35
C GLN A 86 17.63 -3.32 22.57
N ASN A 87 18.50 -4.04 21.90
CA ASN A 87 19.70 -3.51 21.23
C ASN A 87 19.70 -3.69 19.70
N SER A 88 18.56 -3.94 19.06
CA SER A 88 18.47 -4.00 17.61
C SER A 88 18.09 -2.67 16.95
N ASP A 89 18.56 -1.55 17.48
CA ASP A 89 18.37 -0.20 16.92
C ASP A 89 18.91 0.01 15.50
N ILE A 90 19.60 -0.98 14.95
CA ILE A 90 20.26 -0.90 13.64
C ILE A 90 19.30 -1.21 12.47
N LYS A 91 18.13 -1.78 12.71
CA LYS A 91 17.11 -2.04 11.65
C LYS A 91 16.04 -0.95 11.50
N ASN A 92 16.06 0.07 12.34
CA ASN A 92 14.99 1.08 12.43
C ASN A 92 15.23 2.34 11.59
N ASP A 93 16.21 2.35 10.68
CA ASP A 93 16.52 3.53 9.85
C ASP A 93 15.63 3.72 8.62
N LYS A 94 14.70 2.77 8.39
CA LYS A 94 13.75 2.91 7.27
C LYS A 94 12.57 3.79 7.65
N ALA A 95 12.27 4.74 6.77
CA ALA A 95 11.08 5.57 6.87
C ALA A 95 9.84 4.72 6.53
N THR A 96 9.17 4.15 7.55
CA THR A 96 7.94 3.37 7.40
C THR A 96 6.74 4.12 7.95
N TRP A 97 5.52 3.77 7.49
CA TRP A 97 4.31 4.40 7.98
C TRP A 97 4.14 4.24 9.50
N PRO A 98 4.29 3.03 10.07
CA PRO A 98 4.18 2.86 11.50
C PRO A 98 5.25 3.57 12.34
N SER A 99 6.48 3.72 11.79
CA SER A 99 7.54 4.45 12.50
C SER A 99 7.26 5.95 12.61
N HIS A 100 6.51 6.52 11.65
CA HIS A 100 6.20 7.94 11.61
C HIS A 100 4.88 8.30 12.31
N PHE A 101 3.86 7.44 12.21
CA PHE A 101 2.51 7.75 12.68
C PHE A 101 1.99 6.80 13.76
N GLY A 102 2.76 5.80 14.12
CA GLY A 102 2.37 4.77 15.07
C GLY A 102 1.56 3.63 14.46
N LYS A 103 1.63 2.47 15.10
CA LYS A 103 1.00 1.23 14.65
C LYS A 103 -0.53 1.34 14.55
N GLY A 104 -1.19 1.94 15.57
CA GLY A 104 -2.64 2.12 15.59
C GLY A 104 -3.16 2.95 14.41
N ALA A 105 -2.60 4.14 14.19
CA ALA A 105 -2.98 5.00 13.08
C ALA A 105 -2.71 4.36 11.69
N SER A 106 -1.71 3.49 11.60
CA SER A 106 -1.41 2.75 10.37
C SER A 106 -2.48 1.71 10.07
N TYR A 107 -2.99 0.98 11.07
CA TYR A 107 -4.12 0.06 10.91
C TYR A 107 -5.41 0.79 10.52
N GLU A 108 -5.70 1.91 11.19
CA GLU A 108 -6.88 2.74 10.86
C GLU A 108 -6.82 3.19 9.41
N TYR A 109 -5.68 3.70 8.97
CA TYR A 109 -5.53 4.16 7.59
C TYR A 109 -5.59 3.01 6.56
N CYS A 110 -5.05 1.83 6.86
CA CYS A 110 -5.25 0.63 6.04
C CYS A 110 -6.74 0.28 5.91
N SER A 111 -7.50 0.35 7.00
CA SER A 111 -8.94 0.08 7.00
C SER A 111 -9.73 1.12 6.19
N GLU A 112 -9.36 2.40 6.26
CA GLU A 112 -9.93 3.45 5.43
C GLU A 112 -9.68 3.17 3.94
N LEU A 113 -8.44 2.86 3.57
CA LEU A 113 -8.06 2.52 2.19
C LEU A 113 -8.78 1.26 1.69
N LEU A 114 -8.97 0.23 2.54
CA LEU A 114 -9.76 -0.96 2.20
C LEU A 114 -11.19 -0.56 1.84
N ASN A 115 -11.84 0.27 2.66
CA ASN A 115 -13.20 0.73 2.41
C ASN A 115 -13.30 1.56 1.12
N GLU A 116 -12.31 2.41 0.84
CA GLU A 116 -12.24 3.15 -0.42
C GLU A 116 -12.08 2.20 -1.62
N CYS A 117 -11.18 1.23 -1.54
CA CYS A 117 -10.98 0.22 -2.58
C CYS A 117 -12.29 -0.51 -2.90
N LEU A 118 -13.03 -0.95 -1.87
CA LEU A 118 -14.29 -1.65 -2.08
C LEU A 118 -15.35 -0.76 -2.74
N LYS A 119 -15.43 0.53 -2.36
CA LYS A 119 -16.34 1.51 -3.00
C LYS A 119 -16.00 1.73 -4.49
N TYR A 120 -14.72 1.80 -4.85
CA TYR A 120 -14.32 1.93 -6.26
C TYR A 120 -14.73 0.73 -7.10
N LEU A 121 -14.86 -0.45 -6.49
CA LEU A 121 -15.29 -1.67 -7.15
C LEU A 121 -16.81 -1.85 -7.25
N ASP A 122 -17.62 -1.01 -6.62
CA ASP A 122 -19.10 -1.15 -6.60
C ASP A 122 -19.70 -1.06 -8.01
N ILE A 123 -19.14 -0.23 -8.89
CA ILE A 123 -19.62 -0.06 -10.27
C ILE A 123 -19.53 -1.35 -11.12
N PHE A 124 -18.73 -2.33 -10.68
CA PHE A 124 -18.49 -3.58 -11.40
C PHE A 124 -19.41 -4.74 -10.97
N ASN A 125 -20.30 -4.49 -9.99
CA ASN A 125 -21.21 -5.53 -9.47
C ASN A 125 -20.45 -6.84 -9.14
N ASN A 126 -21.00 -7.98 -9.53
CA ASN A 126 -20.42 -9.31 -9.28
C ASN A 126 -19.15 -9.60 -10.10
N GLU A 127 -18.90 -8.85 -11.16
CA GLU A 127 -17.68 -9.02 -11.99
C GLU A 127 -16.40 -8.75 -11.21
N ALA A 128 -16.46 -7.94 -10.15
CA ALA A 128 -15.31 -7.61 -9.31
C ALA A 128 -15.18 -8.47 -8.03
N GLU A 129 -15.93 -9.58 -7.88
CA GLU A 129 -15.92 -10.39 -6.65
C GLU A 129 -14.51 -10.93 -6.31
N LEU A 130 -13.79 -11.46 -7.31
CA LEU A 130 -12.43 -11.95 -7.11
C LEU A 130 -11.49 -10.81 -6.67
N LEU A 131 -11.67 -9.62 -7.25
CA LEU A 131 -10.84 -8.46 -6.91
C LEU A 131 -11.16 -7.93 -5.52
N ARG A 132 -12.43 -7.94 -5.08
CA ARG A 132 -12.82 -7.62 -3.69
C ARG A 132 -12.23 -8.62 -2.70
N TRP A 133 -12.29 -9.91 -3.02
CA TRP A 133 -11.68 -10.94 -2.20
C TRP A 133 -10.17 -10.73 -2.08
N LEU A 134 -9.48 -10.52 -3.21
CA LEU A 134 -8.04 -10.29 -3.24
C LEU A 134 -7.67 -9.03 -2.44
N THR A 135 -8.44 -7.95 -2.56
CA THR A 135 -8.24 -6.70 -1.82
C THR A 135 -8.26 -6.95 -0.31
N LYS A 136 -9.30 -7.64 0.17
CA LYS A 136 -9.41 -8.02 1.59
C LYS A 136 -8.24 -8.89 2.02
N TYR A 137 -7.94 -9.92 1.24
CA TYR A 137 -6.83 -10.84 1.53
C TYR A 137 -5.49 -10.11 1.67
N LEU A 138 -5.17 -9.18 0.75
CA LEU A 138 -3.90 -8.44 0.77
C LEU A 138 -3.77 -7.51 1.99
N ILE A 139 -4.87 -6.93 2.45
CA ILE A 139 -4.86 -5.99 3.58
C ILE A 139 -4.98 -6.72 4.92
N ASP A 140 -5.78 -7.80 4.99
CA ASP A 140 -6.01 -8.57 6.22
C ASP A 140 -4.98 -9.68 6.44
N ARG A 141 -4.07 -9.92 5.48
CA ARG A 141 -3.07 -10.99 5.58
C ARG A 141 -2.25 -10.83 6.87
N LYS A 142 -2.12 -11.95 7.55
CA LYS A 142 -1.09 -12.22 8.55
C LYS A 142 -0.08 -13.09 7.80
N ASN A 143 1.16 -12.81 7.85
CA ASN A 143 2.25 -13.56 7.16
C ASN A 143 1.81 -14.75 6.33
#